data_37de49401eb52922242b625f79542b9e
#
_entry.id   37de49401eb52922242b625f79542b9e
#
_cell.length_a   1.000
_cell.length_b   1.000
_cell.length_c   1.000
_cell.angle_alpha   90.00
_cell.angle_beta   90.00
_cell.angle_gamma   90.00
#
_symmetry.space_group_name_H-M   'P 1'
#
loop_
_entity.id
_entity.type
_entity.pdbx_description
1 polymer ?
#
loop_
_entity_poly.entity_id
_entity_poly.type
_entity_poly.pdbx_seq_one_letter_code
_entity_poly.pdbx_strand_id
1 'polypeptide(L)'
;MIEFKNYLQALPYFDRLDYVSMMIQEHVYVLALENLNNIKIPLRAQFIRVIFSEITRLLNHLMSITTHALDVGALTPFLWAFEEREKLLEFYESVSGARMHAAYFRPGGVSDDLPICTLENIFIFCNQFIYRINEIEDVLTNNRI
;
A
#
# COMPACT_ATOMS: atom_id res chain seq x y z
N MET A 1 12.67 -20.54 -10.42
CA MET A 1 12.83 -20.33 -8.97
C MET A 1 11.54 -20.54 -8.18
N ILE A 2 10.42 -19.92 -8.54
CA ILE A 2 9.13 -20.05 -7.84
C ILE A 2 8.59 -21.48 -7.84
N GLU A 3 8.76 -22.21 -8.93
CA GLU A 3 8.33 -23.63 -9.10
C GLU A 3 8.88 -24.59 -8.03
N PHE A 4 10.02 -24.24 -7.42
CA PHE A 4 10.67 -25.06 -6.38
C PHE A 4 10.37 -24.57 -4.96
N LYS A 5 9.42 -23.65 -4.79
CA LYS A 5 9.04 -23.05 -3.52
C LYS A 5 7.63 -23.44 -3.11
N ASN A 6 7.39 -23.48 -1.80
CA ASN A 6 6.04 -23.60 -1.28
C ASN A 6 5.26 -22.31 -1.55
N TYR A 7 3.95 -22.37 -1.59
CA TYR A 7 3.09 -21.21 -1.85
C TYR A 7 3.37 -20.04 -0.92
N LEU A 8 3.64 -20.28 0.35
CA LEU A 8 4.01 -19.23 1.31
C LEU A 8 5.38 -18.63 1.03
N GLN A 9 6.35 -19.44 0.60
CA GLN A 9 7.70 -18.99 0.26
C GLN A 9 7.75 -18.24 -1.08
N ALA A 10 6.75 -18.43 -1.95
CA ALA A 10 6.64 -17.73 -3.21
C ALA A 10 6.09 -16.30 -3.05
N LEU A 11 5.32 -16.04 -1.99
CA LEU A 11 4.66 -14.76 -1.72
C LEU A 11 5.61 -13.55 -1.80
N PRO A 12 6.80 -13.53 -1.18
CA PRO A 12 7.72 -12.40 -1.26
C PRO A 12 8.21 -12.06 -2.67
N TYR A 13 8.15 -12.99 -3.61
CA TYR A 13 8.51 -12.71 -5.00
C TYR A 13 7.46 -11.88 -5.71
N PHE A 14 6.19 -12.05 -5.35
CA PHE A 14 5.09 -11.26 -5.91
C PHE A 14 5.12 -9.82 -5.43
N ASP A 15 5.57 -9.54 -4.21
CA ASP A 15 5.78 -8.18 -3.70
C ASP A 15 6.76 -7.37 -4.55
N ARG A 16 7.68 -8.03 -5.21
CA ARG A 16 8.76 -7.43 -5.98
C ARG A 16 8.46 -7.29 -7.47
N LEU A 17 7.30 -7.75 -7.92
CA LEU A 17 6.85 -7.58 -9.31
C LEU A 17 6.52 -6.11 -9.59
N ASP A 18 5.70 -5.52 -8.72
CA ASP A 18 5.45 -4.08 -8.70
C ASP A 18 5.80 -3.54 -7.31
N TYR A 19 7.00 -3.01 -7.18
CA TYR A 19 7.54 -2.52 -5.92
C TYR A 19 6.87 -1.23 -5.41
N VAL A 20 5.94 -0.66 -6.16
CA VAL A 20 5.11 0.49 -5.73
C VAL A 20 3.77 0.04 -5.17
N SER A 21 3.22 -1.08 -5.65
CA SER A 21 1.90 -1.62 -5.25
C SER A 21 2.03 -3.00 -4.57
N MET A 22 2.87 -3.11 -3.57
CA MET A 22 3.31 -4.38 -2.99
C MET A 22 2.17 -5.24 -2.45
N MET A 23 1.33 -4.73 -1.55
CA MET A 23 0.27 -5.53 -0.94
C MET A 23 -0.86 -5.90 -1.92
N ILE A 24 -1.08 -5.13 -2.98
CA ILE A 24 -2.03 -5.49 -4.03
C ILE A 24 -1.53 -6.72 -4.80
N GLN A 25 -0.23 -6.81 -5.07
CA GLN A 25 0.36 -7.97 -5.73
C GLN A 25 0.26 -9.23 -4.86
N GLU A 26 0.51 -9.11 -3.56
CA GLU A 26 0.25 -10.19 -2.60
C GLU A 26 -1.22 -10.63 -2.64
N HIS A 27 -2.14 -9.65 -2.63
CA HIS A 27 -3.58 -9.92 -2.61
C HIS A 27 -4.02 -10.73 -3.83
N VAL A 28 -3.58 -10.36 -5.03
CA VAL A 28 -3.90 -11.07 -6.28
C VAL A 28 -3.43 -12.54 -6.21
N TYR A 29 -2.19 -12.75 -5.78
CA TYR A 29 -1.64 -14.09 -5.64
C TYR A 29 -2.41 -14.94 -4.61
N VAL A 30 -2.68 -14.37 -3.44
CA VAL A 30 -3.39 -15.05 -2.36
C VAL A 30 -4.83 -15.37 -2.77
N LEU A 31 -5.54 -14.46 -3.45
CA LEU A 31 -6.89 -14.72 -3.98
C LEU A 31 -6.91 -15.87 -4.99
N ALA A 32 -5.90 -15.95 -5.87
CA ALA A 32 -5.80 -17.05 -6.82
C ALA A 32 -5.66 -18.40 -6.12
N LEU A 33 -4.82 -18.47 -5.07
CA LEU A 33 -4.65 -19.68 -4.26
C LEU A 33 -5.89 -20.06 -3.46
N GLU A 34 -6.58 -19.08 -2.89
CA GLU A 34 -7.80 -19.28 -2.11
C GLU A 34 -8.94 -19.79 -2.99
N ASN A 35 -9.09 -19.24 -4.19
CA ASN A 35 -10.06 -19.72 -5.16
C ASN A 35 -9.75 -21.15 -5.62
N LEU A 36 -8.49 -21.47 -5.85
CA LEU A 36 -8.07 -22.81 -6.28
C LEU A 36 -8.36 -23.87 -5.20
N ASN A 37 -8.16 -23.52 -3.93
CA ASN A 37 -8.32 -24.44 -2.80
C ASN A 37 -9.68 -24.30 -2.07
N ASN A 38 -10.58 -23.43 -2.54
CA ASN A 38 -11.88 -23.14 -1.90
C ASN A 38 -11.76 -22.75 -0.42
N ILE A 39 -10.75 -21.94 -0.07
CA ILE A 39 -10.50 -21.51 1.31
C ILE A 39 -11.43 -20.35 1.65
N LYS A 40 -12.16 -20.45 2.76
CA LYS A 40 -13.00 -19.37 3.28
C LYS A 40 -12.20 -18.44 4.18
N ILE A 41 -12.31 -17.15 3.93
CA ILE A 41 -11.59 -16.10 4.66
C ILE A 41 -12.50 -15.52 5.76
N PRO A 42 -12.01 -15.30 6.99
CA PRO A 42 -12.74 -14.58 8.02
C PRO A 42 -13.10 -13.15 7.58
N LEU A 43 -14.30 -12.69 7.96
CA LEU A 43 -14.81 -11.37 7.56
C LEU A 43 -13.86 -10.22 7.98
N ARG A 44 -13.29 -10.29 9.18
CA ARG A 44 -12.33 -9.31 9.68
C ARG A 44 -11.08 -9.21 8.79
N ALA A 45 -10.53 -10.34 8.37
CA ALA A 45 -9.37 -10.37 7.47
C ALA A 45 -9.69 -9.77 6.09
N GLN A 46 -10.92 -9.93 5.60
CA GLN A 46 -11.36 -9.31 4.35
C GLN A 46 -11.33 -7.77 4.46
N PHE A 47 -11.87 -7.21 5.54
CA PHE A 47 -11.83 -5.76 5.77
C PHE A 47 -10.39 -5.23 5.90
N ILE A 48 -9.54 -5.92 6.62
CA ILE A 48 -8.12 -5.56 6.75
C ILE A 48 -7.44 -5.53 5.37
N ARG A 49 -7.67 -6.55 4.55
CA ARG A 49 -7.13 -6.61 3.19
C ARG A 49 -7.61 -5.44 2.32
N VAL A 50 -8.88 -5.05 2.43
CA VAL A 50 -9.40 -3.90 1.69
C VAL A 50 -8.71 -2.61 2.12
N ILE A 51 -8.58 -2.37 3.43
CA ILE A 51 -7.90 -1.18 3.96
C ILE A 51 -6.48 -1.07 3.41
N PHE A 52 -5.68 -2.14 3.51
CA PHE A 52 -4.30 -2.11 3.04
C PHE A 52 -4.17 -2.09 1.50
N SER A 53 -5.12 -2.65 0.78
CA SER A 53 -5.17 -2.50 -0.68
C SER A 53 -5.43 -1.04 -1.08
N GLU A 54 -6.32 -0.33 -0.37
CA GLU A 54 -6.56 1.09 -0.62
C GLU A 54 -5.36 1.98 -0.22
N ILE A 55 -4.71 1.69 0.90
CA ILE A 55 -3.46 2.36 1.29
C ILE A 55 -2.39 2.16 0.21
N THR A 56 -2.25 0.95 -0.31
CA THR A 56 -1.33 0.63 -1.40
C THR A 56 -1.67 1.42 -2.67
N ARG A 57 -2.96 1.56 -2.98
CA ARG A 57 -3.40 2.36 -4.12
C ARG A 57 -3.04 3.84 -3.96
N LEU A 58 -3.19 4.40 -2.77
CA LEU A 58 -2.75 5.77 -2.47
C LEU A 58 -1.23 5.92 -2.62
N LEU A 59 -0.45 4.97 -2.12
CA LEU A 59 1.01 4.95 -2.28
C LEU A 59 1.43 4.97 -3.74
N ASN A 60 0.76 4.18 -4.58
CA ASN A 60 1.01 4.14 -6.02
C ASN A 60 0.67 5.47 -6.68
N HIS A 61 -0.51 6.04 -6.41
CA HIS A 61 -0.95 7.30 -7.00
C HIS A 61 -0.01 8.45 -6.62
N LEU A 62 0.38 8.56 -5.35
CA LEU A 62 1.34 9.57 -4.91
C LEU A 62 2.66 9.45 -5.69
N MET A 63 3.21 8.25 -5.79
CA MET A 63 4.45 8.03 -6.52
C MET A 63 4.30 8.38 -8.01
N SER A 64 3.24 7.90 -8.66
CA SER A 64 3.02 8.07 -10.10
C SER A 64 2.83 9.53 -10.49
N ILE A 65 1.96 10.25 -9.78
CA ILE A 65 1.67 11.67 -10.08
C ILE A 65 2.91 12.53 -9.84
N THR A 66 3.61 12.30 -8.75
CA THR A 66 4.72 13.16 -8.36
C THR A 66 6.00 12.89 -9.15
N THR A 67 6.26 11.67 -9.56
CA THR A 67 7.36 11.38 -10.50
C THR A 67 7.08 11.99 -11.87
N HIS A 68 5.84 11.93 -12.34
CA HIS A 68 5.46 12.61 -13.58
C HIS A 68 5.63 14.13 -13.47
N ALA A 69 5.22 14.74 -12.36
CA ALA A 69 5.44 16.16 -12.10
C ALA A 69 6.93 16.52 -12.05
N LEU A 70 7.76 15.66 -11.48
CA LEU A 70 9.21 15.81 -11.45
C LEU A 70 9.82 15.80 -12.85
N ASP A 71 9.38 14.88 -13.71
CA ASP A 71 9.84 14.77 -15.10
C ASP A 71 9.51 16.02 -15.94
N VAL A 72 8.41 16.69 -15.61
CA VAL A 72 8.02 17.98 -16.21
C VAL A 72 8.80 19.17 -15.60
N GLY A 73 9.45 18.97 -14.44
CA GLY A 73 10.31 19.95 -13.78
C GLY A 73 9.80 20.48 -12.43
N ALA A 74 8.67 19.96 -11.91
CA ALA A 74 8.11 20.38 -10.62
C ALA A 74 8.67 19.54 -9.46
N LEU A 75 9.76 19.98 -8.82
CA LEU A 75 10.41 19.26 -7.73
C LEU A 75 9.63 19.35 -6.39
N THR A 76 9.02 20.49 -6.07
CA THR A 76 8.38 20.71 -4.77
C THR A 76 7.21 19.75 -4.48
N PRO A 77 6.26 19.50 -5.39
CA PRO A 77 5.20 18.53 -5.16
C PRO A 77 5.70 17.12 -4.90
N PHE A 78 6.82 16.75 -5.54
CA PHE A 78 7.49 15.47 -5.31
C PHE A 78 7.92 15.31 -3.85
N LEU A 79 8.59 16.31 -3.27
CA LEU A 79 9.04 16.25 -1.88
C LEU A 79 7.86 16.18 -0.89
N TRP A 80 6.81 16.95 -1.11
CA TRP A 80 5.62 16.95 -0.25
C TRP A 80 4.87 15.63 -0.28
N ALA A 81 4.72 15.03 -1.45
CA ALA A 81 4.05 13.73 -1.57
C ALA A 81 4.88 12.60 -0.94
N PHE A 82 6.20 12.69 -0.97
CA PHE A 82 7.05 11.72 -0.29
C PHE A 82 6.93 11.78 1.23
N GLU A 83 6.70 12.97 1.81
CA GLU A 83 6.37 13.10 3.24
C GLU A 83 5.10 12.33 3.60
N GLU A 84 4.04 12.48 2.80
CA GLU A 84 2.79 11.73 3.03
C GLU A 84 2.96 10.22 2.77
N ARG A 85 3.78 9.86 1.79
CA ARG A 85 4.12 8.47 1.51
C ARG A 85 4.85 7.79 2.68
N GLU A 86 5.75 8.49 3.36
CA GLU A 86 6.42 7.99 4.56
C GLU A 86 5.43 7.61 5.66
N LYS A 87 4.42 8.43 5.92
CA LYS A 87 3.36 8.14 6.90
C LYS A 87 2.58 6.87 6.55
N LEU A 88 2.30 6.65 5.27
CA LEU A 88 1.64 5.42 4.81
C LEU A 88 2.53 4.19 4.97
N LEU A 89 3.84 4.32 4.77
CA LEU A 89 4.81 3.24 5.00
C LEU A 89 4.96 2.90 6.49
N GLU A 90 4.75 3.85 7.40
CA GLU A 90 4.69 3.59 8.84
C GLU A 90 3.51 2.66 9.21
N PHE A 91 2.38 2.78 8.52
CA PHE A 91 1.27 1.82 8.70
C PHE A 91 1.65 0.41 8.26
N TYR A 92 2.42 0.26 7.19
CA TYR A 92 2.96 -1.04 6.77
C TYR A 92 3.89 -1.61 7.84
N GLU A 93 4.79 -0.80 8.35
CA GLU A 93 5.73 -1.19 9.39
C GLU A 93 5.02 -1.60 10.69
N SER A 94 3.95 -0.90 11.07
CA SER A 94 3.20 -1.19 12.29
C SER A 94 2.55 -2.58 12.28
N VAL A 95 2.16 -3.11 11.11
CA VAL A 95 1.46 -4.39 11.01
C VAL A 95 2.36 -5.55 10.59
N SER A 96 3.46 -5.28 9.92
CA SER A 96 4.32 -6.34 9.35
C SER A 96 5.76 -6.29 9.83
N GLY A 97 6.19 -5.19 10.46
CA GLY A 97 7.57 -4.94 10.82
C GLY A 97 8.45 -4.54 9.63
N ALA A 98 7.91 -4.48 8.42
CA ALA A 98 8.63 -4.08 7.21
C ALA A 98 7.95 -2.89 6.53
N ARG A 99 8.73 -1.89 6.11
CA ARG A 99 8.20 -0.67 5.49
C ARG A 99 7.66 -0.87 4.07
N MET A 100 8.20 -1.83 3.34
CA MET A 100 7.85 -2.05 1.93
C MET A 100 7.38 -3.48 1.66
N HIS A 101 8.26 -4.44 1.67
CA HIS A 101 7.97 -5.83 1.33
C HIS A 101 7.49 -6.58 2.58
N ALA A 102 6.21 -6.48 2.85
CA ALA A 102 5.61 -6.88 4.10
C ALA A 102 5.29 -8.38 4.20
N ALA A 103 4.98 -9.05 3.08
CA ALA A 103 4.45 -10.42 3.03
C ALA A 103 3.33 -10.64 4.07
N TYR A 104 2.43 -9.66 4.17
CA TYR A 104 1.41 -9.57 5.21
C TYR A 104 0.15 -10.37 4.87
N PHE A 105 -0.27 -10.36 3.60
CA PHE A 105 -1.39 -11.17 3.14
C PHE A 105 -0.95 -12.63 2.99
N ARG A 106 -1.71 -13.53 3.60
CA ARG A 106 -1.41 -14.96 3.55
C ARG A 106 -2.65 -15.75 3.15
N PRO A 107 -2.49 -16.93 2.51
CA PRO A 107 -3.64 -17.79 2.20
C PRO A 107 -4.46 -18.09 3.46
N GLY A 108 -5.76 -17.77 3.44
CA GLY A 108 -6.66 -17.90 4.57
C GLY A 108 -6.85 -16.63 5.42
N GLY A 109 -6.13 -15.53 5.15
CA GLY A 109 -6.31 -14.27 5.87
C GLY A 109 -5.12 -13.33 5.81
N VAL A 110 -4.68 -12.87 6.97
CA VAL A 110 -3.53 -11.98 7.18
C VAL A 110 -2.57 -12.63 8.19
N SER A 111 -1.32 -12.15 8.23
CA SER A 111 -0.30 -12.71 9.13
C SER A 111 -0.66 -12.52 10.59
N ASP A 112 -0.97 -11.29 10.95
CA ASP A 112 -1.28 -10.87 12.32
C ASP A 112 -2.46 -9.90 12.32
N ASP A 113 -3.13 -9.73 13.46
CA ASP A 113 -4.21 -8.75 13.60
C ASP A 113 -3.63 -7.34 13.73
N LEU A 114 -4.49 -6.34 13.52
CA LEU A 114 -4.10 -4.93 13.62
C LEU A 114 -3.69 -4.58 15.06
N PRO A 115 -2.57 -3.87 15.26
CA PRO A 115 -2.24 -3.29 16.54
C PRO A 115 -3.33 -2.34 17.05
N ILE A 116 -3.43 -2.21 18.36
CA ILE A 116 -4.32 -1.25 19.01
C ILE A 116 -3.96 0.17 18.49
N CYS A 117 -4.95 0.99 18.20
CA CYS A 117 -4.81 2.35 17.67
C CYS A 117 -4.41 2.48 16.19
N THR A 118 -4.05 1.43 15.47
CA THR A 118 -3.71 1.54 14.04
C THR A 118 -4.88 2.10 13.22
N LEU A 119 -6.11 1.64 13.47
CA LEU A 119 -7.31 2.13 12.78
C LEU A 119 -7.59 3.60 13.08
N GLU A 120 -7.39 4.04 14.32
CA GLU A 120 -7.55 5.45 14.71
C GLU A 120 -6.53 6.33 14.01
N ASN A 121 -5.28 5.89 13.94
CA ASN A 121 -4.21 6.60 13.26
C ASN A 121 -4.47 6.71 11.74
N ILE A 122 -4.95 5.63 11.11
CA ILE A 122 -5.37 5.67 9.70
C ILE A 122 -6.52 6.66 9.49
N PHE A 123 -7.50 6.68 10.39
CA PHE A 123 -8.62 7.62 10.30
C PHE A 123 -8.18 9.08 10.43
N ILE A 124 -7.28 9.39 11.38
CA ILE A 124 -6.70 10.71 11.56
C ILE A 124 -5.93 11.12 10.30
N PHE A 125 -5.11 10.21 9.77
CA PHE A 125 -4.36 10.42 8.53
C PHE A 125 -5.29 10.76 7.35
N CYS A 126 -6.36 10.00 7.15
CA CYS A 126 -7.31 10.22 6.06
C CYS A 126 -7.94 11.63 6.11
N ASN A 127 -8.27 12.12 7.31
CA ASN A 127 -8.82 13.46 7.49
C ASN A 127 -7.80 14.56 7.15
N GLN A 128 -6.53 14.37 7.48
CA GLN A 128 -5.45 15.32 7.17
C GLN A 128 -5.04 15.26 5.70
N PHE A 129 -5.09 14.09 5.10
CA PHE A 129 -4.63 13.84 3.74
C PHE A 129 -5.39 14.65 2.68
N ILE A 130 -6.68 14.91 2.91
CA ILE A 130 -7.51 15.74 2.02
C ILE A 130 -6.91 17.14 1.87
N TYR A 131 -6.48 17.76 2.97
CA TYR A 131 -5.87 19.09 2.94
C TYR A 131 -4.53 19.09 2.20
N ARG A 132 -3.73 18.04 2.38
CA ARG A 132 -2.44 17.88 1.70
C ARG A 132 -2.58 17.69 0.19
N ILE A 133 -3.60 16.95 -0.25
CA ILE A 133 -3.90 16.80 -1.68
C ILE A 133 -4.27 18.14 -2.29
N ASN A 134 -5.12 18.93 -1.63
CA ASN A 134 -5.51 20.25 -2.12
C ASN A 134 -4.30 21.20 -2.25
N GLU A 135 -3.37 21.18 -1.29
CA GLU A 135 -2.13 21.96 -1.37
C GLU A 135 -1.28 21.54 -2.60
N ILE A 136 -1.15 20.25 -2.85
CA ILE A 136 -0.40 19.73 -3.99
C ILE A 136 -1.11 20.10 -5.31
N GLU A 137 -2.43 19.99 -5.36
CA GLU A 137 -3.24 20.35 -6.51
C GLU A 137 -3.09 21.83 -6.85
N ASP A 138 -3.18 22.72 -5.87
CA ASP A 138 -3.02 24.15 -6.07
C ASP A 138 -1.64 24.50 -6.66
N VAL A 139 -0.58 23.87 -6.18
CA VAL A 139 0.77 24.09 -6.69
C VAL A 139 0.94 23.56 -8.12
N LEU A 140 0.31 22.44 -8.46
CA LEU A 140 0.42 21.86 -9.80
C LEU A 140 -0.47 22.57 -10.81
N THR A 141 -1.73 22.84 -10.47
CA THR A 141 -2.73 23.38 -11.38
C THR A 141 -2.56 24.87 -11.62
N ASN A 142 -2.27 25.63 -10.56
CA ASN A 142 -2.14 27.09 -10.61
C ASN A 142 -0.69 27.57 -10.86
N ASN A 143 0.20 26.68 -11.22
CA ASN A 143 1.58 27.04 -11.52
C ASN A 143 1.66 27.88 -12.79
N ARG A 144 2.30 29.05 -12.70
CA ARG A 144 2.47 29.98 -13.84
C ARG A 144 3.76 29.76 -14.63
N ILE A 145 4.57 28.83 -14.22
CA ILE A 145 5.82 28.46 -14.88
C ILE A 145 5.58 27.22 -15.71
#